data_760999f54913cf716e7109ed4c5a939b
#
_entry.id   760999f54913cf716e7109ed4c5a939b
#
_cell.length_a   1.000
_cell.length_b   1.000
_cell.length_c   1.000
_cell.angle_alpha   90.00
_cell.angle_beta   90.00
_cell.angle_gamma   90.00
#
_symmetry.space_group_name_H-M   'P 1'
#
loop_
_entity.id
_entity.type
_entity.pdbx_description
1 polymer ?
#
loop_
_entity_poly.entity_id
_entity_poly.type
_entity_poly.pdbx_seq_one_letter_code
_entity_poly.pdbx_strand_id
1 'polypeptide(L)'
;SLRKIIVEANFFETYGIAKVAGRLFDPQFGRDDATETEDEGNFNIVINRRAISALGFASAEDALGKTVGGSRPRTIIGVVEDVRYTSARAEIGPTFYVYKTRQPDYAIATLKFTGDPRPVKEAVEAAWQQTAGALPLGMETTDERLESFYEADERTARLFAIGAGLAVLIGVVGLWGLASFNTARRTKEIGIRKSLGASASDIVKLLVGQFMRPVLIANLIAWPLAFYAMRTWLAGFDDRIALSPVYFIGASLVALAIAVLTVLGQSLRASRTAPAWALRHD
;
A
#
# COMPACT_ATOMS: atom_id res chain seq x y z
N SER A 1 -9.76 -21.64 -14.14
CA SER A 1 -8.52 -22.44 -14.36
C SER A 1 -7.65 -22.36 -13.11
N LEU A 2 -7.00 -23.48 -12.76
CA LEU A 2 -6.03 -23.53 -11.66
C LEU A 2 -4.65 -23.09 -12.16
N ARG A 3 -3.94 -22.31 -11.35
CA ARG A 3 -2.55 -21.95 -11.58
C ARG A 3 -1.64 -23.12 -11.20
N LYS A 4 -0.69 -23.48 -12.06
CA LYS A 4 0.34 -24.49 -11.74
C LYS A 4 1.61 -23.80 -11.23
N ILE A 5 2.17 -24.30 -10.13
CA ILE A 5 3.48 -23.90 -9.63
C ILE A 5 4.32 -25.18 -9.44
N ILE A 6 5.50 -25.22 -10.05
CA ILE A 6 6.45 -26.31 -9.89
C ILE A 6 7.36 -25.97 -8.72
N VAL A 7 7.54 -26.90 -7.81
CA VAL A 7 8.27 -26.71 -6.56
C VAL A 7 9.16 -27.91 -6.25
N GLU A 8 10.13 -27.72 -5.37
CA GLU A 8 10.87 -28.79 -4.71
C GLU A 8 10.17 -29.25 -3.42
N ALA A 9 10.56 -30.39 -2.88
CA ALA A 9 9.91 -31.01 -1.73
C ALA A 9 9.92 -30.09 -0.49
N ASN A 10 11.01 -29.34 -0.25
CA ASN A 10 11.21 -28.44 0.88
C ASN A 10 10.64 -27.02 0.68
N PHE A 11 9.98 -26.75 -0.44
CA PHE A 11 9.45 -25.43 -0.79
C PHE A 11 8.56 -24.84 0.31
N PHE A 12 7.59 -25.60 0.80
CA PHE A 12 6.64 -25.10 1.80
C PHE A 12 7.31 -24.76 3.12
N GLU A 13 8.32 -25.55 3.53
CA GLU A 13 9.10 -25.31 4.75
C GLU A 13 9.99 -24.05 4.60
N THR A 14 10.66 -23.92 3.45
CA THR A 14 11.54 -22.78 3.16
C THR A 14 10.78 -21.47 3.22
N TYR A 15 9.58 -21.41 2.64
CA TYR A 15 8.72 -20.22 2.65
C TYR A 15 7.82 -20.09 3.89
N GLY A 16 7.86 -21.07 4.81
CA GLY A 16 7.04 -21.06 6.01
C GLY A 16 5.54 -21.19 5.74
N ILE A 17 5.16 -21.88 4.66
CA ILE A 17 3.76 -22.05 4.25
C ILE A 17 3.12 -23.13 5.10
N ALA A 18 2.09 -22.74 5.87
CA ALA A 18 1.42 -23.65 6.77
C ALA A 18 0.57 -24.70 6.01
N LYS A 19 0.67 -25.94 6.44
CA LYS A 19 -0.19 -27.02 6.00
C LYS A 19 -1.55 -26.93 6.71
N VAL A 20 -2.62 -27.01 5.95
CA VAL A 20 -4.00 -27.01 6.43
C VAL A 20 -4.50 -28.44 6.69
N ALA A 21 -4.31 -29.33 5.71
CA ALA A 21 -4.74 -30.72 5.81
C ALA A 21 -3.84 -31.65 4.99
N GLY A 22 -3.88 -32.94 5.27
CA GLY A 22 -3.13 -33.96 4.54
C GLY A 22 -1.63 -33.94 4.81
N ARG A 23 -0.81 -34.17 3.79
CA ARG A 23 0.65 -34.17 3.83
C ARG A 23 1.25 -33.31 2.74
N LEU A 24 2.50 -32.93 2.90
CA LEU A 24 3.31 -32.27 1.86
C LEU A 24 4.07 -33.30 1.03
N PHE A 25 4.80 -32.84 0.02
CA PHE A 25 5.63 -33.71 -0.81
C PHE A 25 6.75 -34.34 -0.01
N ASP A 26 7.03 -35.61 -0.33
CA ASP A 26 8.13 -36.37 0.25
C ASP A 26 8.84 -37.15 -0.88
N PRO A 27 10.14 -36.94 -1.07
CA PRO A 27 10.90 -37.62 -2.13
C PRO A 27 10.87 -39.16 -2.06
N GLN A 28 10.51 -39.72 -0.88
CA GLN A 28 10.40 -41.17 -0.70
C GLN A 28 9.15 -41.77 -1.37
N PHE A 29 8.15 -40.93 -1.70
CA PHE A 29 6.95 -41.38 -2.38
C PHE A 29 7.05 -41.12 -3.88
N GLY A 30 7.31 -42.14 -4.69
CA GLY A 30 7.56 -42.00 -6.10
C GLY A 30 6.44 -41.33 -6.92
N ARG A 31 5.18 -41.31 -6.44
CA ARG A 31 4.07 -40.59 -7.08
C ARG A 31 4.06 -39.10 -6.77
N ASP A 32 4.87 -38.62 -5.85
CA ASP A 32 4.97 -37.21 -5.55
C ASP A 32 5.83 -36.48 -6.59
N ASP A 33 6.89 -37.13 -7.12
CA ASP A 33 7.73 -36.58 -8.16
C ASP A 33 7.07 -36.76 -9.55
N ALA A 34 6.66 -35.68 -10.14
CA ALA A 34 6.02 -35.65 -11.46
C ALA A 34 7.03 -35.42 -12.60
N THR A 35 8.34 -35.55 -12.37
CA THR A 35 9.37 -35.29 -13.38
C THR A 35 9.18 -36.10 -14.63
N GLU A 36 8.90 -37.40 -14.50
CA GLU A 36 8.73 -38.33 -15.61
C GLU A 36 7.26 -38.56 -16.00
N THR A 37 6.31 -38.24 -15.09
CA THR A 37 4.90 -38.64 -15.22
C THR A 37 3.94 -37.51 -15.51
N GLU A 38 4.40 -36.28 -15.61
CA GLU A 38 3.49 -35.10 -15.76
C GLU A 38 2.65 -35.22 -17.06
N ASP A 39 3.20 -35.69 -18.12
CA ASP A 39 2.49 -35.82 -19.40
C ASP A 39 1.47 -36.94 -19.42
N GLU A 40 1.71 -38.00 -18.67
CA GLU A 40 0.81 -39.16 -18.54
C GLU A 40 -0.29 -38.93 -17.49
N GLY A 41 -0.07 -38.02 -16.54
CA GLY A 41 -0.90 -37.86 -15.38
C GLY A 41 -0.55 -38.88 -14.29
N ASN A 42 -1.44 -39.06 -13.30
CA ASN A 42 -1.30 -40.01 -12.21
C ASN A 42 -0.21 -39.70 -11.19
N PHE A 43 -0.01 -38.44 -10.90
CA PHE A 43 0.91 -37.95 -9.88
C PHE A 43 0.16 -37.18 -8.78
N ASN A 44 0.84 -36.95 -7.67
CA ASN A 44 0.31 -36.26 -6.51
C ASN A 44 0.47 -34.74 -6.62
N ILE A 45 -0.52 -34.01 -6.10
CA ILE A 45 -0.51 -32.55 -6.04
C ILE A 45 -0.85 -32.05 -4.63
N VAL A 46 -0.34 -30.88 -4.30
CA VAL A 46 -0.78 -30.07 -3.16
C VAL A 46 -1.55 -28.88 -3.71
N ILE A 47 -2.63 -28.48 -3.07
CA ILE A 47 -3.46 -27.35 -3.49
C ILE A 47 -3.48 -26.27 -2.41
N ASN A 48 -3.76 -25.01 -2.79
CA ASN A 48 -4.01 -23.96 -1.84
C ASN A 48 -5.48 -23.93 -1.38
N ARG A 49 -5.79 -23.19 -0.32
CA ARG A 49 -7.14 -23.09 0.24
C ARG A 49 -8.18 -22.61 -0.78
N ARG A 50 -7.81 -21.65 -1.65
CA ARG A 50 -8.68 -21.16 -2.73
C ARG A 50 -9.06 -22.22 -3.77
N ALA A 51 -8.22 -23.21 -3.98
CA ALA A 51 -8.50 -24.29 -4.92
C ALA A 51 -9.60 -25.25 -4.42
N ILE A 52 -9.85 -25.33 -3.11
CA ILE A 52 -10.93 -26.15 -2.53
C ILE A 52 -12.27 -25.74 -3.14
N SER A 53 -12.65 -24.48 -2.99
CA SER A 53 -13.92 -23.95 -3.52
C SER A 53 -13.97 -23.92 -5.04
N ALA A 54 -12.84 -23.61 -5.70
CA ALA A 54 -12.75 -23.60 -7.17
C ALA A 54 -12.93 -24.99 -7.79
N LEU A 55 -12.61 -26.05 -7.05
CA LEU A 55 -12.81 -27.45 -7.46
C LEU A 55 -14.14 -28.03 -6.98
N GLY A 56 -14.92 -27.28 -6.17
CA GLY A 56 -16.25 -27.69 -5.70
C GLY A 56 -16.23 -28.59 -4.46
N PHE A 57 -15.12 -28.65 -3.72
CA PHE A 57 -15.02 -29.39 -2.47
C PHE A 57 -15.61 -28.59 -1.28
N ALA A 58 -16.21 -29.29 -0.33
CA ALA A 58 -16.82 -28.67 0.85
C ALA A 58 -15.78 -28.27 1.93
N SER A 59 -14.69 -29.01 2.05
CA SER A 59 -13.63 -28.77 3.02
C SER A 59 -12.26 -29.22 2.51
N ALA A 60 -11.20 -28.89 3.25
CA ALA A 60 -9.86 -29.35 2.95
C ALA A 60 -9.73 -30.88 3.08
N GLU A 61 -10.39 -31.47 4.06
CA GLU A 61 -10.41 -32.92 4.30
C GLU A 61 -11.17 -33.66 3.19
N ASP A 62 -12.27 -33.07 2.68
CA ASP A 62 -13.02 -33.64 1.55
C ASP A 62 -12.21 -33.68 0.27
N ALA A 63 -11.30 -32.74 0.08
CA ALA A 63 -10.42 -32.69 -1.10
C ALA A 63 -9.32 -33.77 -1.08
N LEU A 64 -8.94 -34.26 0.11
CA LEU A 64 -7.85 -35.24 0.22
C LEU A 64 -8.21 -36.59 -0.43
N GLY A 65 -7.23 -37.12 -1.19
CA GLY A 65 -7.38 -38.38 -1.93
C GLY A 65 -8.26 -38.28 -3.19
N LYS A 66 -8.87 -37.13 -3.44
CA LYS A 66 -9.66 -36.93 -4.67
C LYS A 66 -8.77 -36.71 -5.88
N THR A 67 -9.23 -37.20 -7.02
CA THR A 67 -8.53 -37.05 -8.29
C THR A 67 -9.17 -35.96 -9.13
N VAL A 68 -8.36 -35.07 -9.67
CA VAL A 68 -8.76 -33.95 -10.52
C VAL A 68 -7.97 -33.95 -11.83
N GLY A 69 -8.46 -33.27 -12.88
CA GLY A 69 -7.69 -33.05 -14.10
C GLY A 69 -8.08 -33.89 -15.31
N GLY A 70 -9.22 -34.59 -15.26
CA GLY A 70 -9.78 -35.30 -16.45
C GLY A 70 -8.81 -36.27 -17.12
N SER A 71 -8.33 -35.90 -18.30
CA SER A 71 -7.40 -36.74 -19.12
C SER A 71 -6.02 -36.94 -18.49
N ARG A 72 -5.64 -36.06 -17.53
CA ARG A 72 -4.36 -36.16 -16.78
C ARG A 72 -4.72 -36.17 -15.29
N PRO A 73 -5.04 -37.32 -14.73
CA PRO A 73 -5.50 -37.45 -13.34
C PRO A 73 -4.39 -37.08 -12.36
N ARG A 74 -4.71 -36.27 -11.36
CA ARG A 74 -3.82 -35.83 -10.30
C ARG A 74 -4.51 -36.03 -8.97
N THR A 75 -3.83 -36.65 -8.02
CA THR A 75 -4.39 -36.94 -6.70
C THR A 75 -4.00 -35.83 -5.70
N ILE A 76 -4.97 -35.26 -5.03
CA ILE A 76 -4.73 -34.23 -4.01
C ILE A 76 -4.27 -34.95 -2.72
N ILE A 77 -3.05 -34.65 -2.27
CA ILE A 77 -2.46 -35.25 -1.06
C ILE A 77 -2.37 -34.25 0.11
N GLY A 78 -2.46 -32.97 -0.18
CA GLY A 78 -2.37 -31.95 0.85
C GLY A 78 -3.02 -30.64 0.42
N VAL A 79 -3.37 -29.87 1.45
CA VAL A 79 -3.89 -28.51 1.31
C VAL A 79 -3.01 -27.58 2.15
N VAL A 80 -2.62 -26.44 1.58
CA VAL A 80 -1.80 -25.43 2.23
C VAL A 80 -2.55 -24.09 2.28
N GLU A 81 -2.07 -23.17 3.13
CA GLU A 81 -2.60 -21.82 3.18
C GLU A 81 -2.35 -21.07 1.87
N ASP A 82 -3.16 -20.05 1.64
CA ASP A 82 -3.01 -19.16 0.50
C ASP A 82 -1.77 -18.30 0.64
N VAL A 83 -0.96 -18.22 -0.40
CA VAL A 83 0.27 -17.42 -0.41
C VAL A 83 0.25 -16.45 -1.59
N ARG A 84 0.69 -15.23 -1.33
CA ARG A 84 0.81 -14.20 -2.35
C ARG A 84 2.22 -14.21 -2.95
N TYR A 85 2.31 -14.49 -4.25
CA TYR A 85 3.57 -14.48 -5.01
C TYR A 85 3.77 -13.20 -5.84
N THR A 86 2.81 -12.29 -5.80
CA THR A 86 2.75 -11.09 -6.62
C THR A 86 2.30 -9.89 -5.78
N SER A 87 2.14 -8.73 -6.40
CA SER A 87 1.69 -7.52 -5.70
C SER A 87 0.31 -7.69 -5.03
N ALA A 88 -0.01 -6.82 -4.06
CA ALA A 88 -1.32 -6.77 -3.40
C ALA A 88 -2.48 -6.41 -4.36
N ARG A 89 -2.19 -6.02 -5.58
CA ARG A 89 -3.18 -5.80 -6.65
C ARG A 89 -3.69 -7.10 -7.26
N ALA A 90 -2.85 -8.14 -7.27
CA ALA A 90 -3.22 -9.41 -7.87
C ALA A 90 -4.00 -10.28 -6.89
N GLU A 91 -5.10 -10.87 -7.37
CA GLU A 91 -5.87 -11.82 -6.60
C GLU A 91 -5.06 -13.11 -6.37
N ILE A 92 -5.13 -13.65 -5.15
CA ILE A 92 -4.60 -14.98 -4.86
C ILE A 92 -5.52 -16.00 -5.55
N GLY A 93 -5.08 -16.48 -6.70
CA GLY A 93 -5.85 -17.46 -7.48
C GLY A 93 -5.80 -18.88 -6.90
N PRO A 94 -6.76 -19.73 -7.30
CA PRO A 94 -6.71 -21.15 -7.00
C PRO A 94 -5.46 -21.77 -7.65
N THR A 95 -4.64 -22.41 -6.82
CA THR A 95 -3.30 -22.88 -7.21
C THR A 95 -3.12 -24.35 -6.83
N PHE A 96 -2.45 -25.09 -7.70
CA PHE A 96 -1.92 -26.40 -7.37
C PHE A 96 -0.40 -26.44 -7.58
N TYR A 97 0.25 -27.17 -6.68
CA TYR A 97 1.69 -27.35 -6.67
C TYR A 97 2.05 -28.73 -7.18
N VAL A 98 3.12 -28.80 -7.94
CA VAL A 98 3.67 -30.02 -8.52
C VAL A 98 5.12 -30.13 -8.10
N TYR A 99 5.49 -31.23 -7.47
CA TYR A 99 6.87 -31.49 -7.12
C TYR A 99 7.61 -32.07 -8.33
N LYS A 100 8.79 -31.52 -8.65
CA LYS A 100 9.70 -32.03 -9.66
C LYS A 100 11.15 -31.92 -9.18
N THR A 101 11.89 -33.01 -9.31
CA THR A 101 13.33 -33.06 -9.02
C THR A 101 14.15 -32.36 -10.11
N ARG A 102 13.67 -32.37 -11.34
CA ARG A 102 14.31 -31.71 -12.50
C ARG A 102 13.36 -30.73 -13.18
N GLN A 103 13.85 -29.53 -13.44
CA GLN A 103 13.17 -28.55 -14.27
C GLN A 103 14.01 -28.30 -15.53
N PRO A 104 13.44 -28.49 -16.75
CA PRO A 104 14.23 -28.46 -17.98
C PRO A 104 14.72 -27.07 -18.39
N ASP A 105 13.96 -26.00 -18.08
CA ASP A 105 14.16 -24.72 -18.74
C ASP A 105 14.84 -23.64 -17.85
N TYR A 106 14.51 -23.57 -16.58
CA TYR A 106 15.14 -22.67 -15.62
C TYR A 106 14.84 -23.09 -14.19
N ALA A 107 15.77 -22.82 -13.29
CA ALA A 107 15.57 -23.05 -11.86
C ALA A 107 15.87 -21.78 -11.08
N ILE A 108 15.06 -21.52 -10.07
CA ILE A 108 15.31 -20.49 -9.08
C ILE A 108 15.68 -21.18 -7.77
N ALA A 109 16.90 -20.96 -7.30
CA ALA A 109 17.31 -21.43 -5.99
C ALA A 109 16.93 -20.39 -4.93
N THR A 110 16.20 -20.82 -3.90
CA THR A 110 15.83 -19.98 -2.78
C THR A 110 16.61 -20.38 -1.53
N LEU A 111 17.28 -19.42 -0.94
CA LEU A 111 18.07 -19.61 0.28
C LEU A 111 17.40 -18.86 1.44
N LYS A 112 17.08 -19.59 2.50
CA LYS A 112 16.63 -19.01 3.77
C LYS A 112 17.82 -18.76 4.68
N PHE A 113 17.97 -17.53 5.15
CA PHE A 113 19.06 -17.15 6.05
C PHE A 113 18.51 -16.26 7.18
N THR A 114 19.36 -16.01 8.18
CA THR A 114 19.07 -15.08 9.28
C THR A 114 20.19 -14.06 9.38
N GLY A 115 19.87 -12.79 9.63
CA GLY A 115 20.83 -11.70 9.77
C GLY A 115 21.11 -10.94 8.48
N ASP A 116 22.33 -10.40 8.34
CA ASP A 116 22.72 -9.56 7.18
C ASP A 116 22.79 -10.37 5.89
N PRO A 117 22.12 -9.96 4.81
CA PRO A 117 22.17 -10.65 3.52
C PRO A 117 23.51 -10.55 2.80
N ARG A 118 24.34 -9.55 3.08
CA ARG A 118 25.60 -9.29 2.35
C ARG A 118 26.59 -10.46 2.37
N PRO A 119 26.93 -11.06 3.54
CA PRO A 119 27.85 -12.20 3.56
C PRO A 119 27.30 -13.42 2.80
N VAL A 120 25.97 -13.60 2.80
CA VAL A 120 25.32 -14.69 2.07
C VAL A 120 25.40 -14.46 0.58
N LYS A 121 25.13 -13.24 0.11
CA LYS A 121 25.28 -12.85 -1.30
C LYS A 121 26.72 -13.09 -1.79
N GLU A 122 27.71 -12.64 -1.04
CA GLU A 122 29.13 -12.83 -1.39
C GLU A 122 29.53 -14.32 -1.48
N ALA A 123 29.07 -15.14 -0.52
CA ALA A 123 29.33 -16.56 -0.53
C ALA A 123 28.68 -17.29 -1.72
N VAL A 124 27.45 -16.93 -2.05
CA VAL A 124 26.73 -17.49 -3.22
C VAL A 124 27.42 -17.08 -4.52
N GLU A 125 27.82 -15.82 -4.63
CA GLU A 125 28.53 -15.32 -5.81
C GLU A 125 29.88 -16.01 -6.00
N ALA A 126 30.64 -16.20 -4.95
CA ALA A 126 31.90 -16.95 -4.97
C ALA A 126 31.72 -18.42 -5.39
N ALA A 127 30.69 -19.08 -4.87
CA ALA A 127 30.35 -20.45 -5.24
C ALA A 127 29.90 -20.55 -6.71
N TRP A 128 29.11 -19.57 -7.17
CA TRP A 128 28.66 -19.49 -8.56
C TRP A 128 29.82 -19.32 -9.55
N GLN A 129 30.76 -18.41 -9.26
CA GLN A 129 31.94 -18.20 -10.07
C GLN A 129 32.80 -19.47 -10.23
N GLN A 130 32.88 -20.27 -9.15
CA GLN A 130 33.63 -21.55 -9.19
C GLN A 130 32.91 -22.62 -10.02
N THR A 131 31.58 -22.61 -10.05
CA THR A 131 30.77 -23.70 -10.66
C THR A 131 30.30 -23.35 -12.07
N ALA A 132 29.84 -22.13 -12.29
CA ALA A 132 29.19 -21.67 -13.50
C ALA A 132 30.00 -20.63 -14.30
N GLY A 133 31.14 -20.18 -13.76
CA GLY A 133 32.10 -19.32 -14.45
C GLY A 133 31.52 -17.99 -14.89
N ALA A 134 31.51 -17.75 -16.19
CA ALA A 134 31.09 -16.46 -16.78
C ALA A 134 29.56 -16.32 -16.95
N LEU A 135 28.75 -17.28 -16.53
CA LEU A 135 27.29 -17.15 -16.63
C LEU A 135 26.79 -16.08 -15.66
N PRO A 136 25.90 -15.17 -16.10
CA PRO A 136 25.37 -14.14 -15.22
C PRO A 136 24.53 -14.76 -14.10
N LEU A 137 24.80 -14.35 -12.88
CA LEU A 137 23.99 -14.68 -11.71
C LEU A 137 23.00 -13.55 -11.43
N GLY A 138 21.73 -13.84 -11.62
CA GLY A 138 20.65 -12.96 -11.13
C GLY A 138 20.36 -13.29 -9.66
N MET A 139 20.64 -12.37 -8.75
CA MET A 139 20.42 -12.57 -7.33
C MET A 139 19.69 -11.37 -6.74
N GLU A 140 18.58 -11.63 -6.09
CA GLU A 140 17.77 -10.62 -5.40
C GLU A 140 17.31 -11.16 -4.05
N THR A 141 17.12 -10.28 -3.09
CA THR A 141 16.45 -10.63 -1.83
C THR A 141 14.93 -10.58 -2.01
N THR A 142 14.20 -11.25 -1.11
CA THR A 142 12.73 -11.17 -1.10
C THR A 142 12.25 -9.73 -0.92
N ASP A 143 12.96 -8.93 -0.12
CA ASP A 143 12.63 -7.53 0.11
C ASP A 143 12.81 -6.69 -1.17
N GLU A 144 13.94 -6.83 -1.86
CA GLU A 144 14.19 -6.16 -3.16
C GLU A 144 13.10 -6.52 -4.19
N ARG A 145 12.70 -7.80 -4.22
CA ARG A 145 11.64 -8.26 -5.11
C ARG A 145 10.27 -7.71 -4.73
N LEU A 146 9.94 -7.64 -3.44
CA LEU A 146 8.72 -7.01 -2.96
C LEU A 146 8.70 -5.51 -3.29
N GLU A 147 9.81 -4.81 -3.07
CA GLU A 147 9.95 -3.38 -3.38
C GLU A 147 9.68 -3.10 -4.87
N SER A 148 10.18 -3.96 -5.77
CA SER A 148 9.96 -3.81 -7.22
C SER A 148 8.47 -3.84 -7.62
N PHE A 149 7.63 -4.59 -6.88
CA PHE A 149 6.19 -4.61 -7.14
C PHE A 149 5.49 -3.31 -6.75
N TYR A 150 6.07 -2.53 -5.83
CA TYR A 150 5.48 -1.31 -5.28
C TYR A 150 6.12 -0.03 -5.80
N GLU A 151 7.23 -0.10 -6.56
CA GLU A 151 7.90 1.09 -7.11
C GLU A 151 6.96 2.05 -7.86
N ALA A 152 6.03 1.50 -8.66
CA ALA A 152 5.07 2.31 -9.41
C ALA A 152 4.08 3.03 -8.48
N ASP A 153 3.65 2.35 -7.41
CA ASP A 153 2.73 2.92 -6.42
C ASP A 153 3.44 3.97 -5.56
N GLU A 154 4.69 3.74 -5.16
CA GLU A 154 5.50 4.73 -4.44
C GLU A 154 5.77 5.97 -5.30
N ARG A 155 6.13 5.79 -6.56
CA ARG A 155 6.32 6.92 -7.49
C ARG A 155 5.04 7.74 -7.62
N THR A 156 3.89 7.07 -7.73
CA THR A 156 2.58 7.71 -7.77
C THR A 156 2.29 8.45 -6.47
N ALA A 157 2.55 7.84 -5.32
CA ALA A 157 2.37 8.49 -4.01
C ALA A 157 3.25 9.73 -3.85
N ARG A 158 4.52 9.69 -4.30
CA ARG A 158 5.41 10.87 -4.30
C ARG A 158 4.88 12.01 -5.19
N LEU A 159 4.37 11.70 -6.38
CA LEU A 159 3.75 12.70 -7.26
C LEU A 159 2.53 13.35 -6.61
N PHE A 160 1.66 12.56 -5.98
CA PHE A 160 0.52 13.09 -5.23
C PHE A 160 0.96 13.94 -4.03
N ALA A 161 1.99 13.55 -3.29
CA ALA A 161 2.52 14.33 -2.18
C ALA A 161 3.08 15.69 -2.64
N ILE A 162 3.81 15.72 -3.75
CA ILE A 162 4.32 16.97 -4.35
C ILE A 162 3.15 17.85 -4.79
N GLY A 163 2.17 17.29 -5.51
CA GLY A 163 0.98 18.00 -5.96
C GLY A 163 0.15 18.57 -4.79
N ALA A 164 -0.02 17.80 -3.73
CA ALA A 164 -0.68 18.25 -2.50
C ALA A 164 0.10 19.38 -1.82
N GLY A 165 1.43 19.27 -1.74
CA GLY A 165 2.29 20.33 -1.21
C GLY A 165 2.15 21.64 -1.99
N LEU A 166 2.15 21.58 -3.31
CA LEU A 166 1.92 22.75 -4.18
C LEU A 166 0.52 23.33 -3.99
N ALA A 167 -0.51 22.50 -3.90
CA ALA A 167 -1.88 22.96 -3.66
C ALA A 167 -2.01 23.68 -2.32
N VAL A 168 -1.39 23.14 -1.26
CA VAL A 168 -1.33 23.78 0.06
C VAL A 168 -0.60 25.14 -0.03
N LEU A 169 0.52 25.21 -0.71
CA LEU A 169 1.30 26.45 -0.88
C LEU A 169 0.47 27.52 -1.60
N ILE A 170 -0.20 27.16 -2.69
CA ILE A 170 -1.11 28.08 -3.42
C ILE A 170 -2.25 28.52 -2.51
N GLY A 171 -2.84 27.61 -1.74
CA GLY A 171 -3.90 27.91 -0.78
C GLY A 171 -3.46 28.88 0.31
N VAL A 172 -2.26 28.69 0.87
CA VAL A 172 -1.64 29.60 1.86
C VAL A 172 -1.43 30.98 1.27
N VAL A 173 -0.86 31.10 0.08
CA VAL A 173 -0.64 32.38 -0.61
C VAL A 173 -1.97 33.07 -0.91
N GLY A 174 -2.97 32.32 -1.37
CA GLY A 174 -4.31 32.84 -1.62
C GLY A 174 -5.00 33.36 -0.34
N LEU A 175 -4.98 32.58 0.73
CA LEU A 175 -5.52 32.97 2.04
C LEU A 175 -4.78 34.19 2.60
N TRP A 176 -3.45 34.22 2.49
CA TRP A 176 -2.64 35.34 2.93
C TRP A 176 -2.98 36.63 2.16
N GLY A 177 -3.13 36.55 0.83
CA GLY A 177 -3.54 37.69 0.00
C GLY A 177 -4.92 38.20 0.34
N LEU A 178 -5.91 37.30 0.47
CA LEU A 178 -7.28 37.66 0.87
C LEU A 178 -7.35 38.27 2.27
N ALA A 179 -6.60 37.68 3.23
CA ALA A 179 -6.53 38.21 4.59
C ALA A 179 -5.91 39.61 4.63
N SER A 180 -4.84 39.84 3.88
CA SER A 180 -4.19 41.16 3.76
C SER A 180 -5.14 42.18 3.15
N PHE A 181 -5.79 41.85 2.06
CA PHE A 181 -6.72 42.75 1.36
C PHE A 181 -7.94 43.12 2.23
N ASN A 182 -8.58 42.12 2.87
CA ASN A 182 -9.71 42.36 3.73
C ASN A 182 -9.36 43.18 4.97
N THR A 183 -8.17 42.93 5.54
CA THR A 183 -7.67 43.71 6.69
C THR A 183 -7.41 45.17 6.30
N ALA A 184 -6.80 45.42 5.14
CA ALA A 184 -6.57 46.78 4.64
C ALA A 184 -7.88 47.57 4.45
N ARG A 185 -8.91 46.93 3.85
CA ARG A 185 -10.24 47.56 3.65
C ARG A 185 -10.99 47.85 4.95
N ARG A 186 -10.70 47.13 6.04
CA ARG A 186 -11.39 47.27 7.31
C ARG A 186 -10.57 48.01 8.37
N THR A 187 -9.49 48.65 8.01
CA THR A 187 -8.62 49.37 8.94
C THR A 187 -9.37 50.38 9.77
N LYS A 188 -10.31 51.12 9.15
CA LYS A 188 -11.19 52.12 9.83
C LYS A 188 -12.15 51.44 10.83
N GLU A 189 -12.79 50.34 10.48
CA GLU A 189 -13.68 49.54 11.36
C GLU A 189 -12.89 48.98 12.57
N ILE A 190 -11.70 48.44 12.31
CA ILE A 190 -10.83 47.91 13.37
C ILE A 190 -10.37 49.04 14.31
N GLY A 191 -10.05 50.22 13.76
CA GLY A 191 -9.68 51.39 14.54
C GLY A 191 -10.80 51.87 15.46
N ILE A 192 -12.03 51.96 14.94
CA ILE A 192 -13.24 52.35 15.74
C ILE A 192 -13.48 51.34 16.85
N ARG A 193 -13.42 50.05 16.58
CA ARG A 193 -13.59 49.01 17.62
C ARG A 193 -12.53 49.09 18.69
N LYS A 194 -11.29 49.36 18.35
CA LYS A 194 -10.20 49.56 19.30
C LYS A 194 -10.40 50.77 20.15
N SER A 195 -10.85 51.90 19.59
CA SER A 195 -11.16 53.11 20.39
C SER A 195 -12.34 52.90 21.33
N LEU A 196 -13.25 51.95 21.05
CA LEU A 196 -14.35 51.53 21.90
C LEU A 196 -13.96 50.45 22.93
N GLY A 197 -12.66 50.09 23.04
CA GLY A 197 -12.15 49.17 24.04
C GLY A 197 -12.03 47.71 23.60
N ALA A 198 -12.21 47.38 22.30
CA ALA A 198 -11.99 46.00 21.83
C ALA A 198 -10.54 45.56 21.97
N SER A 199 -10.35 44.38 22.52
CA SER A 199 -9.02 43.78 22.69
C SER A 199 -8.45 43.30 21.35
N ALA A 200 -7.12 43.13 21.28
CA ALA A 200 -6.48 42.52 20.11
C ALA A 200 -6.99 41.10 19.80
N SER A 201 -7.32 40.35 20.85
CA SER A 201 -7.87 39.00 20.72
C SER A 201 -9.26 38.98 20.09
N ASP A 202 -10.10 40.00 20.36
CA ASP A 202 -11.46 40.08 19.78
C ASP A 202 -11.39 40.33 18.28
N ILE A 203 -10.45 41.17 17.84
CA ILE A 203 -10.18 41.41 16.41
C ILE A 203 -9.65 40.17 15.70
N VAL A 204 -8.71 39.46 16.35
CA VAL A 204 -8.16 38.21 15.81
C VAL A 204 -9.25 37.15 15.67
N LYS A 205 -10.09 36.93 16.70
CA LYS A 205 -11.22 35.99 16.67
C LYS A 205 -12.20 36.31 15.52
N LEU A 206 -12.52 37.59 15.34
CA LEU A 206 -13.41 38.03 14.26
C LEU A 206 -12.82 37.70 12.90
N LEU A 207 -11.56 38.04 12.66
CA LEU A 207 -10.90 37.81 11.38
C LEU A 207 -10.72 36.31 11.10
N VAL A 208 -10.22 35.54 12.06
CA VAL A 208 -10.06 34.08 11.94
C VAL A 208 -11.43 33.43 11.64
N GLY A 209 -12.47 33.75 12.40
CA GLY A 209 -13.81 33.18 12.20
C GLY A 209 -14.37 33.46 10.80
N GLN A 210 -14.07 34.61 10.22
CA GLN A 210 -14.51 34.94 8.87
C GLN A 210 -13.82 34.09 7.78
N PHE A 211 -12.53 33.80 7.93
CA PHE A 211 -11.77 32.98 6.98
C PHE A 211 -11.97 31.49 7.19
N MET A 212 -12.39 31.06 8.40
CA MET A 212 -12.67 29.65 8.67
C MET A 212 -13.93 29.12 7.97
N ARG A 213 -14.94 29.96 7.73
CA ARG A 213 -16.19 29.55 7.06
C ARG A 213 -15.93 28.94 5.68
N PRO A 214 -15.25 29.61 4.73
CA PRO A 214 -14.98 29.03 3.42
C PRO A 214 -14.08 27.79 3.50
N VAL A 215 -13.15 27.70 4.44
CA VAL A 215 -12.30 26.52 4.66
C VAL A 215 -13.13 25.33 5.14
N LEU A 216 -14.08 25.53 6.04
CA LEU A 216 -14.99 24.47 6.50
C LEU A 216 -15.90 23.99 5.36
N ILE A 217 -16.44 24.90 4.55
CA ILE A 217 -17.26 24.55 3.37
C ILE A 217 -16.41 23.74 2.37
N ALA A 218 -15.18 24.17 2.09
CA ALA A 218 -14.26 23.46 1.22
C ALA A 218 -13.95 22.03 1.73
N ASN A 219 -13.73 21.88 3.05
CA ASN A 219 -13.57 20.56 3.67
C ASN A 219 -14.80 19.67 3.47
N LEU A 220 -16.00 20.22 3.69
CA LEU A 220 -17.25 19.48 3.53
C LEU A 220 -17.42 18.93 2.10
N ILE A 221 -16.98 19.69 1.08
CA ILE A 221 -17.01 19.29 -0.32
C ILE A 221 -15.86 18.30 -0.63
N ALA A 222 -14.67 18.52 -0.05
CA ALA A 222 -13.49 17.70 -0.29
C ALA A 222 -13.65 16.26 0.23
N TRP A 223 -14.37 16.04 1.34
CA TRP A 223 -14.54 14.72 1.93
C TRP A 223 -15.20 13.70 0.99
N PRO A 224 -16.39 13.96 0.41
CA PRO A 224 -17.01 13.01 -0.49
C PRO A 224 -16.18 12.78 -1.76
N LEU A 225 -15.54 13.82 -2.29
CA LEU A 225 -14.66 13.70 -3.46
C LEU A 225 -13.44 12.84 -3.17
N ALA A 226 -12.77 13.09 -2.05
CA ALA A 226 -11.62 12.30 -1.61
C ALA A 226 -12.01 10.85 -1.29
N PHE A 227 -13.16 10.63 -0.63
CA PHE A 227 -13.68 9.30 -0.36
C PHE A 227 -13.94 8.52 -1.65
N TYR A 228 -14.60 9.13 -2.63
CA TYR A 228 -14.89 8.51 -3.92
C TYR A 228 -13.60 8.17 -4.68
N ALA A 229 -12.67 9.12 -4.76
CA ALA A 229 -11.38 8.93 -5.43
C ALA A 229 -10.57 7.80 -4.77
N MET A 230 -10.46 7.80 -3.44
CA MET A 230 -9.74 6.75 -2.70
C MET A 230 -10.41 5.39 -2.81
N ARG A 231 -11.75 5.34 -2.76
CA ARG A 231 -12.48 4.08 -2.96
C ARG A 231 -12.24 3.49 -4.34
N THR A 232 -12.23 4.33 -5.37
CA THR A 232 -11.97 3.91 -6.76
C THR A 232 -10.53 3.43 -6.93
N TRP A 233 -9.57 4.11 -6.34
CA TRP A 233 -8.17 3.71 -6.39
C TRP A 233 -7.92 2.40 -5.63
N LEU A 234 -8.46 2.25 -4.43
CA LEU A 234 -8.38 1.02 -3.64
C LEU A 234 -9.12 -0.16 -4.28
N ALA A 235 -10.09 0.09 -5.17
CA ALA A 235 -10.76 -0.98 -5.90
C ALA A 235 -9.81 -1.78 -6.81
N GLY A 236 -8.64 -1.24 -7.14
CA GLY A 236 -7.58 -1.92 -7.88
C GLY A 236 -6.70 -2.84 -7.04
N PHE A 237 -6.96 -2.97 -5.72
CA PHE A 237 -6.21 -3.86 -4.83
C PHE A 237 -7.12 -4.99 -4.33
N ASP A 238 -6.61 -6.21 -4.31
CA ASP A 238 -7.31 -7.37 -3.73
C ASP A 238 -7.33 -7.26 -2.20
N ASP A 239 -6.17 -6.94 -1.61
CA ASP A 239 -6.02 -6.70 -0.18
C ASP A 239 -6.14 -5.21 0.12
N ARG A 240 -7.31 -4.79 0.65
CA ARG A 240 -7.68 -3.38 0.83
C ARG A 240 -7.75 -3.02 2.30
N ILE A 241 -7.16 -1.89 2.64
CA ILE A 241 -7.40 -1.27 3.94
C ILE A 241 -8.78 -0.61 3.97
N ALA A 242 -9.45 -0.68 5.12
CA ALA A 242 -10.69 0.06 5.32
C ALA A 242 -10.44 1.58 5.33
N LEU A 243 -11.21 2.33 4.56
CA LEU A 243 -11.19 3.80 4.58
C LEU A 243 -11.76 4.30 5.91
N SER A 244 -10.90 4.45 6.91
CA SER A 244 -11.30 4.98 8.21
C SER A 244 -11.55 6.49 8.15
N PRO A 245 -12.63 7.01 8.79
CA PRO A 245 -12.87 8.45 8.94
C PRO A 245 -11.71 9.21 9.60
N VAL A 246 -10.87 8.52 10.36
CA VAL A 246 -9.70 9.10 11.05
C VAL A 246 -8.74 9.80 10.07
N TYR A 247 -8.54 9.25 8.88
CA TYR A 247 -7.68 9.86 7.86
C TYR A 247 -8.24 11.20 7.38
N PHE A 248 -9.56 11.29 7.17
CA PHE A 248 -10.23 12.52 6.73
C PHE A 248 -10.22 13.58 7.83
N ILE A 249 -10.47 13.18 9.07
CA ILE A 249 -10.41 14.06 10.24
C ILE A 249 -8.98 14.58 10.42
N GLY A 250 -7.98 13.72 10.36
CA GLY A 250 -6.57 14.11 10.47
C GLY A 250 -6.15 15.12 9.40
N ALA A 251 -6.47 14.85 8.14
CA ALA A 251 -6.21 15.78 7.03
C ALA A 251 -6.92 17.13 7.21
N SER A 252 -8.18 17.10 7.66
CA SER A 252 -8.95 18.32 7.94
C SER A 252 -8.37 19.15 9.07
N LEU A 253 -7.93 18.50 10.15
CA LEU A 253 -7.27 19.19 11.27
C LEU A 253 -5.98 19.87 10.83
N VAL A 254 -5.16 19.19 10.02
CA VAL A 254 -3.94 19.78 9.45
C VAL A 254 -4.27 20.96 8.54
N ALA A 255 -5.24 20.84 7.66
CA ALA A 255 -5.67 21.92 6.76
C ALA A 255 -6.19 23.13 7.55
N LEU A 256 -7.03 22.90 8.57
CA LEU A 256 -7.53 23.95 9.46
C LEU A 256 -6.41 24.63 10.25
N ALA A 257 -5.45 23.86 10.77
CA ALA A 257 -4.31 24.41 11.49
C ALA A 257 -3.46 25.33 10.59
N ILE A 258 -3.15 24.89 9.35
CA ILE A 258 -2.43 25.70 8.37
C ILE A 258 -3.20 26.98 8.06
N ALA A 259 -4.50 26.90 7.81
CA ALA A 259 -5.35 28.06 7.54
C ALA A 259 -5.37 29.05 8.72
N VAL A 260 -5.55 28.56 9.95
CA VAL A 260 -5.52 29.37 11.16
C VAL A 260 -4.17 30.07 11.33
N LEU A 261 -3.07 29.33 11.21
CA LEU A 261 -1.71 29.90 11.34
C LEU A 261 -1.43 30.98 10.29
N THR A 262 -1.88 30.77 9.05
CA THR A 262 -1.75 31.74 7.97
C THR A 262 -2.48 33.04 8.26
N VAL A 263 -3.74 32.93 8.72
CA VAL A 263 -4.57 34.11 9.05
C VAL A 263 -4.13 34.79 10.34
N LEU A 264 -3.70 34.02 11.36
CA LEU A 264 -3.19 34.57 12.63
C LEU A 264 -2.00 35.52 12.40
N GLY A 265 -1.05 35.15 11.55
CA GLY A 265 0.09 36.00 11.24
C GLY A 265 -0.30 37.39 10.73
N GLN A 266 -1.32 37.46 9.87
CA GLN A 266 -1.86 38.73 9.35
C GLN A 266 -2.71 39.48 10.37
N SER A 267 -3.57 38.76 11.09
CA SER A 267 -4.45 39.34 12.13
C SER A 267 -3.67 39.98 13.28
N LEU A 268 -2.56 39.34 13.68
CA LEU A 268 -1.66 39.90 14.71
C LEU A 268 -0.94 41.17 14.22
N ARG A 269 -0.53 41.22 12.96
CA ARG A 269 0.05 42.45 12.37
C ARG A 269 -0.99 43.57 12.36
N ALA A 270 -2.20 43.29 11.91
CA ALA A 270 -3.28 44.25 11.86
C ALA A 270 -3.71 44.75 13.28
N SER A 271 -3.74 43.87 14.25
CA SER A 271 -4.10 44.20 15.62
C SER A 271 -3.05 45.08 16.33
N ARG A 272 -1.81 45.14 15.85
CA ARG A 272 -0.71 45.96 16.40
C ARG A 272 -0.63 47.35 15.79
N THR A 273 -1.34 47.67 14.70
CA THR A 273 -1.38 49.02 14.12
C THR A 273 -2.04 50.00 15.09
N ALA A 274 -1.38 51.17 15.33
CA ALA A 274 -1.84 52.19 16.27
C ALA A 274 -3.14 52.84 15.77
N PRO A 275 -4.15 53.05 16.67
CA PRO A 275 -5.45 53.64 16.31
C PRO A 275 -5.35 55.04 15.67
N ALA A 276 -4.33 55.83 16.06
CA ALA A 276 -4.10 57.18 15.55
C ALA A 276 -3.76 57.22 14.06
N TRP A 277 -3.16 56.17 13.52
CA TRP A 277 -2.80 56.08 12.09
C TRP A 277 -4.01 55.73 11.20
N ALA A 278 -4.93 54.93 11.75
CA ALA A 278 -6.14 54.48 11.05
C ALA A 278 -7.18 55.58 10.82
N LEU A 279 -7.12 56.69 11.60
CA LEU A 279 -8.03 57.79 11.53
C LEU A 279 -7.48 59.02 10.73
N ARG A 280 -6.20 59.00 10.33
CA ARG A 280 -5.53 60.16 9.71
C ARG A 280 -5.46 60.12 8.18
N HIS A 281 -5.98 59.09 7.54
CA HIS A 281 -5.98 58.98 6.07
C HIS A 281 -7.45 59.07 5.57
N ASP A 282 -7.82 60.24 5.24
CA ASP A 282 -8.84 60.57 4.20
C ASP A 282 -8.10 61.00 2.93
#